data_a56bc3f31cb2249f660986976c7d1663
#
_entry.id   a56bc3f31cb2249f660986976c7d1663
#
_cell.length_a   1.000
_cell.length_b   1.000
_cell.length_c   1.000
_cell.angle_alpha   90.00
_cell.angle_beta   90.00
_cell.angle_gamma   90.00
#
_symmetry.space_group_name_H-M   'P 1'
#
loop_
_entity.id
_entity.type
_entity.pdbx_description
1 polymer ?
#
loop_
_entity_poly.entity_id
_entity_poly.type
_entity_poly.pdbx_seq_one_letter_code
_entity_poly.pdbx_strand_id
1 'polypeptide(L)'
;FWTVKVWTNKSKRSSQSKVSSWKTGLMDKQNWKSNWITVNNEDMTSPKIPYFINDFRVDSKIISANLYITSRGVYEAHINGKRIGDAILTPGWTSYSNRIQYQAYDVMEMLLTGENRIGVMLADGWYRNFRQNRKNRIVDYGERTSFISELIISYEDGRKESIIDEKNWSYNYGPILSSSIYNGERVDMNLKNSKWSFPGHKNKNSKKAKIASRYKGFIDYTRNEMIKKREVLSAKELIITPSGDKVIDFGQNLVGWVKF
;
A
#
# COMPACT_ATOMS: atom_id res chain seq x y z
N PHE A 1 5.01 -16.46 20.64
CA PHE A 1 3.93 -16.28 21.63
C PHE A 1 4.54 -15.88 22.96
N TRP A 2 3.89 -14.98 23.69
CA TRP A 2 4.33 -14.54 25.00
C TRP A 2 3.15 -14.18 25.90
N THR A 3 3.38 -14.22 27.20
CA THR A 3 2.46 -13.78 28.24
C THR A 3 3.24 -13.04 29.31
N VAL A 4 2.59 -12.16 30.05
CA VAL A 4 3.18 -11.42 31.16
C VAL A 4 2.52 -11.86 32.46
N LYS A 5 3.31 -12.10 33.48
CA LYS A 5 2.88 -12.35 34.84
C LYS A 5 3.56 -11.33 35.75
N VAL A 6 2.79 -10.62 36.56
CA VAL A 6 3.30 -9.55 37.43
C VAL A 6 3.02 -9.91 38.89
N TRP A 7 4.03 -9.80 39.73
CA TRP A 7 3.92 -9.89 41.18
C TRP A 7 4.13 -8.51 41.79
N THR A 8 3.31 -8.17 42.73
CA THR A 8 3.45 -6.90 43.46
C THR A 8 3.71 -7.18 44.94
N ASN A 9 4.25 -6.21 45.64
CA ASN A 9 4.45 -6.26 47.08
C ASN A 9 3.13 -6.28 47.89
N LYS A 10 2.03 -5.90 47.24
CA LYS A 10 0.67 -5.84 47.85
C LYS A 10 -0.18 -7.07 47.56
N SER A 11 0.17 -7.86 46.60
CA SER A 11 -0.58 -9.06 46.22
C SER A 11 0.32 -10.24 45.87
N LYS A 12 0.13 -11.35 46.55
CA LYS A 12 0.81 -12.61 46.26
C LYS A 12 0.22 -13.34 45.05
N ARG A 13 -0.93 -12.93 44.54
CA ARG A 13 -1.52 -13.50 43.34
C ARG A 13 -1.41 -12.51 42.19
N SER A 14 -0.76 -12.94 41.13
CA SER A 14 -0.81 -12.25 39.85
C SER A 14 -1.66 -13.04 38.87
N SER A 15 -2.46 -12.36 38.06
CA SER A 15 -3.07 -12.95 36.88
C SER A 15 -2.06 -12.96 35.74
N GLN A 16 -2.10 -13.99 34.93
CA GLN A 16 -1.35 -14.04 33.69
C GLN A 16 -2.12 -13.27 32.61
N SER A 17 -1.40 -12.48 31.80
CA SER A 17 -2.02 -11.80 30.63
C SER A 17 -2.55 -12.83 29.63
N LYS A 18 -3.41 -12.38 28.73
CA LYS A 18 -3.75 -13.14 27.53
C LYS A 18 -2.48 -13.44 26.73
N VAL A 19 -2.49 -14.55 26.02
CA VAL A 19 -1.41 -14.90 25.09
C VAL A 19 -1.37 -13.86 23.98
N SER A 20 -0.19 -13.31 23.74
CA SER A 20 0.10 -12.41 22.63
C SER A 20 1.15 -13.04 21.73
N SER A 21 1.17 -12.62 20.48
CA SER A 21 2.17 -13.10 19.52
C SER A 21 2.68 -11.94 18.68
N TRP A 22 3.88 -12.11 18.19
CA TRP A 22 4.46 -11.31 17.13
C TRP A 22 5.20 -12.20 16.15
N LYS A 23 5.38 -11.72 14.94
CA LYS A 23 6.13 -12.43 13.89
C LYS A 23 7.33 -11.57 13.51
N THR A 24 8.47 -12.21 13.30
CA THR A 24 9.62 -11.57 12.66
C THR A 24 9.26 -11.28 11.20
N GLY A 25 9.56 -10.07 10.73
CA GLY A 25 9.45 -9.74 9.32
C GLY A 25 10.55 -10.37 8.47
N LEU A 26 10.75 -9.82 7.27
CA LEU A 26 11.88 -10.15 6.42
C LEU A 26 13.14 -9.48 7.01
N MET A 27 13.92 -10.25 7.74
CA MET A 27 15.07 -9.75 8.52
C MET A 27 16.29 -9.44 7.66
N ASP A 28 16.40 -10.02 6.47
CA ASP A 28 17.54 -9.92 5.58
C ASP A 28 17.09 -9.46 4.18
N LYS A 29 17.95 -8.71 3.51
CA LYS A 29 17.76 -8.32 2.10
C LYS A 29 17.61 -9.52 1.16
N GLN A 30 18.23 -10.65 1.49
CA GLN A 30 18.14 -11.91 0.74
C GLN A 30 16.77 -12.57 0.84
N ASN A 31 15.95 -12.17 1.81
CA ASN A 31 14.61 -12.70 1.98
C ASN A 31 13.60 -12.14 0.95
N TRP A 32 13.96 -11.05 0.25
CA TRP A 32 13.22 -10.54 -0.89
C TRP A 32 13.60 -11.32 -2.16
N LYS A 33 12.77 -12.24 -2.56
CA LYS A 33 12.95 -13.08 -3.76
C LYS A 33 12.37 -12.41 -5.00
N SER A 34 11.34 -11.61 -4.83
CA SER A 34 10.66 -10.87 -5.89
C SER A 34 11.51 -9.72 -6.43
N ASN A 35 11.23 -9.30 -7.64
CA ASN A 35 11.81 -8.10 -8.25
C ASN A 35 10.90 -6.88 -8.08
N TRP A 36 11.49 -5.70 -8.23
CA TRP A 36 10.76 -4.43 -8.29
C TRP A 36 9.97 -4.35 -9.59
N ILE A 37 8.70 -3.96 -9.49
CA ILE A 37 7.76 -3.88 -10.61
C ILE A 37 7.45 -2.40 -10.91
N THR A 38 7.40 -2.06 -12.20
CA THR A 38 7.09 -0.73 -12.71
C THR A 38 6.31 -0.81 -14.02
N VAL A 39 5.84 0.34 -14.53
CA VAL A 39 5.23 0.45 -15.85
C VAL A 39 6.26 0.25 -16.96
N ASN A 40 5.80 0.00 -18.19
CA ASN A 40 6.68 -0.07 -19.36
C ASN A 40 7.30 1.31 -19.70
N ASN A 41 8.25 1.35 -20.64
CA ASN A 41 8.98 2.56 -20.96
C ASN A 41 8.11 3.66 -21.55
N GLU A 42 7.07 3.32 -22.29
CA GLU A 42 6.16 4.27 -22.93
C GLU A 42 5.36 5.09 -21.92
N ASP A 43 5.08 4.48 -20.77
CA ASP A 43 4.21 5.07 -19.73
C ASP A 43 5.01 5.72 -18.56
N MET A 44 6.34 5.73 -18.63
CA MET A 44 7.17 6.22 -17.51
C MET A 44 6.95 7.68 -17.16
N THR A 45 6.62 8.51 -18.14
CA THR A 45 6.36 9.94 -17.96
C THR A 45 4.87 10.23 -17.74
N SER A 46 4.00 9.21 -17.74
CA SER A 46 2.58 9.39 -17.51
C SER A 46 2.32 9.87 -16.09
N PRO A 47 1.50 10.92 -15.90
CA PRO A 47 1.03 11.33 -14.57
C PRO A 47 -0.06 10.41 -14.03
N LYS A 48 -0.63 9.55 -14.87
CA LYS A 48 -1.73 8.64 -14.50
C LYS A 48 -1.24 7.59 -13.52
N ILE A 49 -2.10 7.24 -12.58
CA ILE A 49 -1.81 6.25 -11.56
C ILE A 49 -2.03 4.84 -12.12
N PRO A 50 -0.99 4.01 -12.22
CA PRO A 50 -1.13 2.63 -12.66
C PRO A 50 -1.76 1.75 -11.58
N TYR A 51 -2.64 0.87 -12.03
CA TYR A 51 -3.32 -0.17 -11.26
C TYR A 51 -2.75 -1.50 -11.71
N PHE A 52 -1.78 -2.00 -10.96
CA PHE A 52 -1.13 -3.28 -11.22
C PHE A 52 -1.97 -4.43 -10.71
N ILE A 53 -1.99 -5.54 -11.46
CA ILE A 53 -2.67 -6.78 -11.07
C ILE A 53 -1.77 -7.98 -11.34
N ASN A 54 -1.91 -9.00 -10.49
CA ASN A 54 -1.31 -10.30 -10.66
C ASN A 54 -2.31 -11.36 -10.19
N ASP A 55 -2.61 -12.32 -11.07
CA ASP A 55 -3.47 -13.45 -10.75
C ASP A 55 -2.62 -14.63 -10.29
N PHE A 56 -3.06 -15.30 -9.25
CA PHE A 56 -2.40 -16.46 -8.69
C PHE A 56 -3.43 -17.47 -8.16
N ARG A 57 -2.98 -18.71 -7.94
CA ARG A 57 -3.83 -19.79 -7.47
C ARG A 57 -3.37 -20.33 -6.13
N VAL A 58 -4.32 -20.64 -5.29
CA VAL A 58 -4.13 -21.35 -4.02
C VAL A 58 -4.85 -22.68 -4.11
N ASP A 59 -4.11 -23.78 -4.04
CA ASP A 59 -4.61 -25.13 -4.30
C ASP A 59 -4.73 -26.02 -3.06
N SER A 60 -4.27 -25.54 -1.91
CA SER A 60 -4.25 -26.31 -0.66
C SER A 60 -4.68 -25.46 0.53
N LYS A 61 -4.98 -26.11 1.63
CA LYS A 61 -5.39 -25.44 2.87
C LYS A 61 -4.24 -24.64 3.47
N ILE A 62 -4.51 -23.36 3.69
CA ILE A 62 -3.55 -22.39 4.21
C ILE A 62 -3.57 -22.41 5.73
N ILE A 63 -2.39 -22.32 6.36
CA ILE A 63 -2.24 -22.11 7.80
C ILE A 63 -1.71 -20.72 8.14
N SER A 64 -1.04 -20.05 7.19
CA SER A 64 -0.67 -18.64 7.31
C SER A 64 -0.39 -18.02 5.96
N ALA A 65 -0.69 -16.73 5.79
CA ALA A 65 -0.35 -15.97 4.62
C ALA A 65 0.08 -14.56 5.02
N ASN A 66 1.28 -14.15 4.63
CA ASN A 66 1.82 -12.84 4.95
C ASN A 66 2.28 -12.14 3.67
N LEU A 67 1.75 -10.93 3.45
CA LEU A 67 2.20 -10.04 2.39
C LEU A 67 3.19 -9.03 2.97
N TYR A 68 4.37 -8.97 2.38
CA TYR A 68 5.37 -7.94 2.60
C TYR A 68 5.41 -7.06 1.37
N ILE A 69 5.27 -5.75 1.53
CA ILE A 69 5.18 -4.83 0.39
C ILE A 69 5.77 -3.47 0.73
N THR A 70 6.42 -2.87 -0.26
CA THR A 70 6.89 -1.48 -0.20
C THR A 70 6.96 -0.88 -1.60
N SER A 71 7.21 0.44 -1.68
CA SER A 71 7.30 1.15 -2.95
C SER A 71 8.28 2.31 -2.94
N ARG A 72 8.74 2.65 -4.12
CA ARG A 72 9.26 3.96 -4.48
C ARG A 72 8.09 4.77 -5.04
N GLY A 73 7.45 5.53 -4.18
CA GLY A 73 6.15 6.17 -4.35
C GLY A 73 5.27 5.89 -3.14
N VAL A 74 3.96 6.02 -3.28
CA VAL A 74 2.97 5.56 -2.31
C VAL A 74 2.06 4.52 -2.97
N TYR A 75 1.68 3.51 -2.20
CA TYR A 75 0.85 2.42 -2.72
C TYR A 75 -0.41 2.20 -1.89
N GLU A 76 -1.41 1.63 -2.54
CA GLU A 76 -2.54 0.97 -1.90
C GLU A 76 -2.68 -0.44 -2.50
N ALA A 77 -2.74 -1.46 -1.65
CA ALA A 77 -2.81 -2.85 -2.09
C ALA A 77 -4.18 -3.48 -1.78
N HIS A 78 -4.59 -4.40 -2.66
CA HIS A 78 -5.86 -5.11 -2.60
C HIS A 78 -5.65 -6.60 -2.82
N ILE A 79 -6.45 -7.44 -2.18
CA ILE A 79 -6.61 -8.85 -2.52
C ILE A 79 -8.10 -9.12 -2.72
N ASN A 80 -8.45 -9.75 -3.84
CA ASN A 80 -9.81 -10.18 -4.17
C ASN A 80 -10.85 -9.05 -4.00
N GLY A 81 -10.50 -7.84 -4.45
CA GLY A 81 -11.36 -6.66 -4.36
C GLY A 81 -11.35 -5.94 -3.01
N LYS A 82 -10.72 -6.48 -1.99
CA LYS A 82 -10.65 -5.90 -0.65
C LYS A 82 -9.32 -5.20 -0.43
N ARG A 83 -9.34 -3.99 0.12
CA ARG A 83 -8.14 -3.24 0.50
C ARG A 83 -7.41 -3.96 1.64
N ILE A 84 -6.07 -3.98 1.56
CA ILE A 84 -5.20 -4.58 2.58
C ILE A 84 -4.81 -3.50 3.60
N GLY A 85 -5.12 -3.77 4.87
CA GLY A 85 -4.81 -2.85 5.97
C GLY A 85 -5.60 -1.55 5.94
N ASP A 86 -5.32 -0.68 6.88
CA ASP A 86 -5.99 0.60 7.12
C ASP A 86 -5.04 1.81 7.04
N ALA A 87 -3.76 1.55 6.82
CA ALA A 87 -2.75 2.58 6.66
C ALA A 87 -2.89 3.32 5.33
N ILE A 88 -2.63 4.62 5.35
CA ILE A 88 -2.64 5.50 4.18
C ILE A 88 -1.24 6.10 3.96
N LEU A 89 -0.97 6.54 2.73
CA LEU A 89 0.32 7.09 2.30
C LEU A 89 1.50 6.12 2.56
N THR A 90 1.23 4.81 2.50
CA THR A 90 2.27 3.78 2.65
C THR A 90 3.23 3.76 1.45
N PRO A 91 4.51 3.52 1.65
CA PRO A 91 5.22 3.13 2.86
C PRO A 91 5.62 4.29 3.78
N GLY A 92 5.25 5.53 3.46
CA GLY A 92 5.65 6.73 4.17
C GLY A 92 6.87 7.42 3.53
N TRP A 93 7.28 8.54 4.12
CA TRP A 93 8.41 9.32 3.66
C TRP A 93 9.68 8.93 4.41
N THR A 94 10.74 8.63 3.67
CA THR A 94 12.05 8.28 4.21
C THR A 94 13.16 8.95 3.38
N SER A 95 14.40 8.77 3.79
CA SER A 95 15.58 9.08 2.95
C SER A 95 15.72 8.03 1.85
N TYR A 96 14.94 8.14 0.79
CA TYR A 96 14.82 7.14 -0.27
C TYR A 96 16.14 6.70 -0.91
N SER A 97 17.20 7.53 -0.85
CA SER A 97 18.53 7.12 -1.31
C SER A 97 19.16 6.04 -0.42
N ASN A 98 18.80 6.02 0.86
CA ASN A 98 19.41 5.16 1.88
C ASN A 98 18.48 4.05 2.37
N ARG A 99 17.19 4.37 2.60
CA ARG A 99 16.26 3.47 3.25
C ARG A 99 14.83 3.65 2.76
N ILE A 100 14.13 2.54 2.58
CA ILE A 100 12.68 2.47 2.39
C ILE A 100 12.11 1.51 3.42
N GLN A 101 10.94 1.84 3.97
CA GLN A 101 10.25 0.97 4.93
C GLN A 101 9.26 0.07 4.20
N TYR A 102 9.13 -1.19 4.64
CA TYR A 102 8.09 -2.08 4.16
C TYR A 102 7.02 -2.32 5.23
N GLN A 103 5.82 -2.66 4.78
CA GLN A 103 4.72 -3.10 5.62
C GLN A 103 4.54 -4.60 5.50
N ALA A 104 4.12 -5.24 6.59
CA ALA A 104 3.77 -6.65 6.66
C ALA A 104 2.31 -6.77 7.07
N TYR A 105 1.55 -7.53 6.28
CA TYR A 105 0.12 -7.76 6.50
C TYR A 105 -0.18 -9.24 6.60
N ASP A 106 -0.94 -9.65 7.61
CA ASP A 106 -1.59 -10.96 7.61
C ASP A 106 -2.79 -10.88 6.66
N VAL A 107 -2.76 -11.69 5.62
CA VAL A 107 -3.78 -11.69 4.56
C VAL A 107 -4.48 -13.04 4.41
N MET A 108 -4.31 -13.93 5.38
CA MET A 108 -4.86 -15.28 5.33
C MET A 108 -6.37 -15.29 5.06
N GLU A 109 -7.12 -14.48 5.80
CA GLU A 109 -8.59 -14.38 5.68
C GLU A 109 -9.07 -13.70 4.38
N MET A 110 -8.15 -13.16 3.58
CA MET A 110 -8.46 -12.52 2.31
C MET A 110 -8.30 -13.47 1.11
N LEU A 111 -7.67 -14.62 1.32
CA LEU A 111 -7.38 -15.60 0.28
C LEU A 111 -8.50 -16.62 0.13
N LEU A 112 -8.72 -17.03 -1.10
CA LEU A 112 -9.70 -18.03 -1.50
C LEU A 112 -8.96 -19.29 -1.98
N THR A 113 -9.55 -20.46 -1.77
CA THR A 113 -9.13 -21.65 -2.51
C THR A 113 -9.47 -21.46 -3.97
N GLY A 114 -8.53 -21.72 -4.87
CA GLY A 114 -8.65 -21.46 -6.29
C GLY A 114 -8.03 -20.12 -6.70
N GLU A 115 -8.69 -19.43 -7.62
CA GLU A 115 -8.20 -18.20 -8.24
C GLU A 115 -8.22 -17.03 -7.24
N ASN A 116 -7.14 -16.30 -7.19
CA ASN A 116 -6.96 -15.08 -6.40
C ASN A 116 -6.33 -13.98 -7.26
N ARG A 117 -6.53 -12.74 -6.87
CA ARG A 117 -5.87 -11.58 -7.47
C ARG A 117 -5.33 -10.64 -6.42
N ILE A 118 -4.08 -10.26 -6.57
CA ILE A 118 -3.50 -9.10 -5.90
C ILE A 118 -3.52 -7.90 -6.84
N GLY A 119 -3.90 -6.75 -6.32
CA GLY A 119 -3.87 -5.47 -7.02
C GLY A 119 -3.06 -4.43 -6.24
N VAL A 120 -2.31 -3.58 -6.95
CA VAL A 120 -1.52 -2.50 -6.35
C VAL A 120 -1.74 -1.21 -7.15
N MET A 121 -2.32 -0.19 -6.52
CA MET A 121 -2.27 1.18 -7.04
C MET A 121 -0.96 1.81 -6.60
N LEU A 122 -0.29 2.54 -7.50
CA LEU A 122 1.02 3.12 -7.25
C LEU A 122 1.04 4.58 -7.68
N ALA A 123 1.13 5.49 -6.72
CA ALA A 123 1.17 6.93 -6.94
C ALA A 123 2.55 7.52 -6.63
N ASP A 124 2.75 8.77 -7.02
CA ASP A 124 4.03 9.46 -6.90
C ASP A 124 4.48 9.67 -5.44
N GLY A 125 3.55 10.03 -4.57
CA GLY A 125 3.84 10.36 -3.18
C GLY A 125 4.91 11.45 -3.08
N TRP A 126 5.87 11.25 -2.15
CA TRP A 126 7.04 12.12 -2.01
C TRP A 126 8.21 11.72 -2.92
N TYR A 127 8.15 10.54 -3.54
CA TYR A 127 9.25 9.97 -4.29
C TYR A 127 9.44 10.62 -5.66
N ARG A 128 8.36 10.76 -6.43
CA ARG A 128 8.34 11.34 -7.77
C ARG A 128 7.53 12.62 -7.77
N ASN A 129 8.14 13.74 -8.09
CA ASN A 129 7.47 15.03 -8.12
C ASN A 129 7.42 15.58 -9.53
N PHE A 130 6.26 15.43 -10.21
CA PHE A 130 6.00 16.11 -11.46
C PHE A 130 5.70 17.60 -11.20
N ARG A 131 6.71 18.44 -11.22
CA ARG A 131 6.52 19.88 -11.24
C ARG A 131 6.59 20.40 -12.67
N GLN A 132 5.43 20.81 -13.21
CA GLN A 132 5.43 21.74 -14.33
C GLN A 132 5.95 23.09 -13.84
N ASN A 133 7.07 23.53 -14.40
CA ASN A 133 7.57 24.91 -14.41
C ASN A 133 7.84 25.60 -13.06
N ARG A 134 8.70 25.07 -12.21
CA ARG A 134 9.35 25.91 -11.19
C ARG A 134 10.86 25.71 -11.18
N LYS A 135 11.60 26.82 -11.28
CA LYS A 135 13.07 26.90 -11.22
C LYS A 135 13.67 26.43 -9.90
N ASN A 136 12.85 26.22 -8.85
CA ASN A 136 13.29 25.70 -7.56
C ASN A 136 12.83 24.24 -7.41
N ARG A 137 13.74 23.31 -7.69
CA ARG A 137 13.57 21.89 -7.44
C ARG A 137 13.42 21.64 -5.95
N ILE A 138 12.25 21.15 -5.53
CA ILE A 138 12.15 20.35 -4.32
C ILE A 138 12.51 18.92 -4.73
N VAL A 139 13.34 18.31 -3.95
CA VAL A 139 14.06 17.06 -4.15
C VAL A 139 13.19 15.98 -4.79
N ASP A 140 13.46 15.66 -6.05
CA ASP A 140 13.01 14.42 -6.68
C ASP A 140 13.95 13.31 -6.25
N TYR A 141 13.41 12.31 -5.57
CA TYR A 141 14.21 11.13 -5.19
C TYR A 141 14.36 10.16 -6.35
N GLY A 142 13.50 10.26 -7.37
CA GLY A 142 13.59 9.47 -8.59
C GLY A 142 12.44 9.71 -9.56
N GLU A 143 12.67 9.37 -10.81
CA GLU A 143 11.73 9.57 -11.92
C GLU A 143 10.73 8.43 -12.10
N ARG A 144 11.02 7.26 -11.54
CA ARG A 144 10.27 6.03 -11.79
C ARG A 144 9.75 5.42 -10.50
N THR A 145 8.45 5.50 -10.33
CA THR A 145 7.80 4.76 -9.26
C THR A 145 7.89 3.25 -9.52
N SER A 146 8.00 2.49 -8.45
CA SER A 146 7.99 1.02 -8.51
C SER A 146 7.63 0.47 -7.15
N PHE A 147 7.17 -0.77 -7.11
CA PHE A 147 6.92 -1.48 -5.86
C PHE A 147 7.57 -2.85 -5.89
N ILE A 148 7.73 -3.44 -4.72
CA ILE A 148 8.12 -4.83 -4.54
C ILE A 148 7.15 -5.46 -3.54
N SER A 149 6.71 -6.67 -3.82
CA SER A 149 5.83 -7.44 -2.95
C SER A 149 6.26 -8.89 -2.88
N GLU A 150 6.16 -9.47 -1.68
CA GLU A 150 6.44 -10.88 -1.41
C GLU A 150 5.25 -11.45 -0.65
N LEU A 151 4.48 -12.35 -1.26
CA LEU A 151 3.39 -13.06 -0.59
C LEU A 151 3.86 -14.46 -0.22
N ILE A 152 4.07 -14.68 1.07
CA ILE A 152 4.53 -15.95 1.60
C ILE A 152 3.35 -16.68 2.22
N ILE A 153 3.05 -17.87 1.67
CA ILE A 153 2.00 -18.76 2.15
C ILE A 153 2.63 -20.00 2.76
N SER A 154 2.10 -20.43 3.90
CA SER A 154 2.38 -21.72 4.50
C SER A 154 1.11 -22.58 4.48
N TYR A 155 1.23 -23.83 4.06
CA TYR A 155 0.14 -24.77 3.91
C TYR A 155 0.15 -25.83 5.01
N GLU A 156 -0.98 -26.49 5.21
CA GLU A 156 -1.15 -27.55 6.20
C GLU A 156 -0.26 -28.78 5.92
N ASP A 157 0.08 -29.01 4.66
CA ASP A 157 1.00 -30.06 4.22
C ASP A 157 2.48 -29.77 4.47
N GLY A 158 2.79 -28.63 5.13
CA GLY A 158 4.16 -28.21 5.46
C GLY A 158 4.88 -27.41 4.37
N ARG A 159 4.30 -27.25 3.17
CA ARG A 159 4.87 -26.40 2.12
C ARG A 159 4.87 -24.95 2.58
N LYS A 160 5.92 -24.21 2.18
CA LYS A 160 6.04 -22.77 2.35
C LYS A 160 6.62 -22.18 1.07
N GLU A 161 5.90 -21.28 0.45
CA GLU A 161 6.30 -20.72 -0.83
C GLU A 161 5.98 -19.23 -0.95
N SER A 162 6.70 -18.55 -1.83
CA SER A 162 6.34 -17.24 -2.34
C SER A 162 5.55 -17.42 -3.63
N ILE A 163 4.35 -16.90 -3.66
CA ILE A 163 3.36 -17.24 -4.68
C ILE A 163 3.34 -16.26 -5.86
N ILE A 164 3.86 -15.05 -5.69
CA ILE A 164 3.74 -14.01 -6.71
C ILE A 164 4.80 -14.18 -7.78
N ASP A 165 4.36 -14.61 -8.96
CA ASP A 165 5.21 -14.61 -10.14
C ASP A 165 5.33 -13.19 -10.70
N GLU A 166 6.53 -12.64 -10.64
CA GLU A 166 6.85 -11.30 -11.12
C GLU A 166 6.60 -11.09 -12.61
N LYS A 167 6.65 -12.16 -13.42
CA LYS A 167 6.40 -12.10 -14.86
C LYS A 167 4.93 -11.93 -15.22
N ASN A 168 4.03 -12.19 -14.27
CA ASN A 168 2.60 -12.14 -14.49
C ASN A 168 1.97 -10.79 -14.17
N TRP A 169 2.75 -9.81 -13.70
CA TRP A 169 2.24 -8.48 -13.47
C TRP A 169 1.83 -7.79 -14.76
N SER A 170 0.61 -7.29 -14.77
CA SER A 170 0.09 -6.36 -15.77
C SER A 170 -0.48 -5.13 -15.08
N TYR A 171 -0.70 -4.06 -15.84
CA TYR A 171 -1.31 -2.83 -15.32
C TYR A 171 -2.22 -2.19 -16.35
N ASN A 172 -3.14 -1.40 -15.87
CA ASN A 172 -3.95 -0.46 -16.64
C ASN A 172 -4.06 0.85 -15.87
N TYR A 173 -4.78 1.81 -16.42
CA TYR A 173 -5.08 3.06 -15.77
C TYR A 173 -6.52 3.10 -15.33
N GLY A 174 -6.75 3.65 -14.13
CA GLY A 174 -8.06 3.84 -13.53
C GLY A 174 -8.50 5.30 -13.56
N PRO A 175 -9.41 5.67 -12.65
CA PRO A 175 -9.99 7.01 -12.59
C PRO A 175 -9.01 8.11 -12.19
N ILE A 176 -7.92 7.79 -11.50
CA ILE A 176 -6.96 8.78 -11.00
C ILE A 176 -5.99 9.14 -12.13
N LEU A 177 -6.21 10.32 -12.74
CA LEU A 177 -5.43 10.81 -13.87
C LEU A 177 -4.09 11.43 -13.44
N SER A 178 -4.02 11.94 -12.23
CA SER A 178 -2.77 12.40 -11.59
C SER A 178 -2.98 12.45 -10.09
N SER A 179 -1.90 12.24 -9.33
CA SER A 179 -1.92 12.36 -7.87
C SER A 179 -0.57 12.89 -7.40
N SER A 180 -0.58 13.88 -6.52
CA SER A 180 0.62 14.49 -5.97
C SER A 180 0.32 14.99 -4.56
N ILE A 181 1.28 14.80 -3.65
CA ILE A 181 1.18 15.31 -2.27
C ILE A 181 1.00 16.85 -2.27
N TYR A 182 1.57 17.55 -3.23
CA TYR A 182 1.57 19.02 -3.26
C TYR A 182 0.52 19.61 -4.19
N ASN A 183 0.09 18.89 -5.23
CA ASN A 183 -0.79 19.42 -6.26
C ASN A 183 -2.20 18.80 -6.21
N GLY A 184 -2.44 17.88 -5.27
CA GLY A 184 -3.72 17.17 -5.14
C GLY A 184 -3.93 16.10 -6.21
N GLU A 185 -5.18 15.76 -6.44
CA GLU A 185 -5.60 14.70 -7.36
C GLU A 185 -6.52 15.24 -8.46
N ARG A 186 -6.39 14.66 -9.65
CA ARG A 186 -7.34 14.81 -10.73
C ARG A 186 -7.99 13.46 -11.02
N VAL A 187 -9.30 13.39 -10.86
CA VAL A 187 -10.06 12.14 -10.94
C VAL A 187 -11.15 12.26 -12.02
N ASP A 188 -11.26 11.26 -12.89
CA ASP A 188 -12.37 11.08 -13.82
C ASP A 188 -13.19 9.87 -13.39
N MET A 189 -14.35 10.10 -12.79
CA MET A 189 -15.23 9.06 -12.28
C MET A 189 -15.86 8.18 -13.37
N ASN A 190 -15.87 8.62 -14.64
CA ASN A 190 -16.32 7.80 -15.77
C ASN A 190 -15.40 6.59 -16.02
N LEU A 191 -14.14 6.68 -15.57
CA LEU A 191 -13.16 5.61 -15.67
C LEU A 191 -13.17 4.66 -14.46
N LYS A 192 -14.09 4.86 -13.51
CA LYS A 192 -14.17 4.02 -12.30
C LYS A 192 -14.49 2.58 -12.68
N ASN A 193 -13.61 1.67 -12.26
CA ASN A 193 -13.77 0.22 -12.35
C ASN A 193 -13.66 -0.39 -10.95
N SER A 194 -14.79 -0.59 -10.28
CA SER A 194 -14.82 -1.14 -8.92
C SER A 194 -14.38 -2.61 -8.84
N LYS A 195 -14.31 -3.30 -9.99
CA LYS A 195 -13.92 -4.72 -10.06
C LYS A 195 -12.47 -4.94 -10.49
N TRP A 196 -11.65 -3.89 -10.60
CA TRP A 196 -10.30 -3.97 -11.14
C TRP A 196 -9.38 -5.02 -10.47
N SER A 197 -9.56 -5.23 -9.16
CA SER A 197 -8.78 -6.17 -8.35
C SER A 197 -9.53 -7.45 -7.94
N PHE A 198 -10.68 -7.74 -8.59
CA PHE A 198 -11.38 -9.01 -8.38
C PHE A 198 -10.82 -10.12 -9.29
N PRO A 199 -10.67 -11.35 -8.78
CA PRO A 199 -10.22 -12.48 -9.58
C PRO A 199 -11.18 -12.73 -10.76
N GLY A 200 -10.64 -13.16 -11.90
CA GLY A 200 -11.41 -13.42 -13.12
C GLY A 200 -11.88 -12.18 -13.88
N HIS A 201 -11.80 -10.98 -13.31
CA HIS A 201 -12.19 -9.77 -14.03
C HIS A 201 -11.17 -9.40 -15.11
N LYS A 202 -11.63 -9.28 -16.36
CA LYS A 202 -10.78 -8.86 -17.48
C LYS A 202 -10.70 -7.33 -17.54
N ASN A 203 -9.55 -6.80 -17.21
CA ASN A 203 -9.29 -5.37 -17.36
C ASN A 203 -8.98 -5.06 -18.84
N LYS A 204 -9.77 -4.20 -19.47
CA LYS A 204 -9.53 -3.76 -20.84
C LYS A 204 -8.22 -2.98 -20.92
N ASN A 205 -7.50 -3.15 -22.05
CA ASN A 205 -6.25 -2.42 -22.34
C ASN A 205 -5.13 -2.63 -21.31
N SER A 206 -5.10 -3.77 -20.64
CA SER A 206 -3.98 -4.10 -19.74
C SER A 206 -2.67 -4.21 -20.54
N LYS A 207 -1.63 -3.58 -20.00
CA LYS A 207 -0.26 -3.61 -20.49
C LYS A 207 0.59 -4.49 -19.59
N LYS A 208 1.61 -5.14 -20.14
CA LYS A 208 2.55 -5.93 -19.35
C LYS A 208 3.47 -5.00 -18.54
N ALA A 209 3.61 -5.27 -17.25
CA ALA A 209 4.54 -4.56 -16.41
C ALA A 209 5.99 -4.97 -16.67
N LYS A 210 6.93 -4.17 -16.20
CA LYS A 210 8.38 -4.41 -16.31
C LYS A 210 9.02 -4.60 -14.95
N ILE A 211 10.12 -5.31 -14.95
CA ILE A 211 11.06 -5.35 -13.84
C ILE A 211 11.82 -4.02 -13.82
N ALA A 212 11.78 -3.34 -12.69
CA ALA A 212 12.54 -2.13 -12.45
C ALA A 212 13.95 -2.43 -11.92
N SER A 213 14.82 -1.42 -11.93
CA SER A 213 16.14 -1.53 -11.33
C SER A 213 16.06 -1.85 -9.84
N ARG A 214 16.94 -2.74 -9.38
CA ARG A 214 17.04 -3.10 -7.97
C ARG A 214 17.34 -1.86 -7.12
N TYR A 215 16.67 -1.77 -5.98
CA TYR A 215 16.96 -0.73 -5.00
C TYR A 215 18.29 -1.02 -4.30
N LYS A 216 19.16 -0.01 -4.23
CA LYS A 216 20.50 -0.13 -3.65
C LYS A 216 20.54 0.11 -2.14
N GLY A 217 19.56 0.82 -1.60
CA GLY A 217 19.46 1.13 -0.17
C GLY A 217 18.93 -0.05 0.67
N PHE A 218 18.61 0.24 1.91
CA PHE A 218 18.04 -0.72 2.84
C PHE A 218 16.52 -0.76 2.70
N ILE A 219 15.95 -1.97 2.70
CA ILE A 219 14.52 -2.18 2.88
C ILE A 219 14.36 -2.66 4.31
N ASP A 220 13.79 -1.82 5.17
CA ASP A 220 13.61 -2.06 6.60
C ASP A 220 12.12 -2.16 6.93
N TYR A 221 11.75 -2.80 8.02
CA TYR A 221 10.36 -2.82 8.44
C TYR A 221 9.93 -1.45 8.98
N THR A 222 8.63 -1.17 8.89
CA THR A 222 8.05 0.06 9.45
C THR A 222 8.14 0.06 10.97
N ARG A 223 8.88 1.02 11.53
CA ARG A 223 9.07 1.20 12.98
C ARG A 223 8.14 2.27 13.55
N ASN A 224 7.74 3.20 12.71
CA ASN A 224 6.88 4.32 13.13
C ASN A 224 5.42 3.88 13.13
N GLU A 225 4.61 4.63 13.86
CA GLU A 225 3.17 4.52 13.72
C GLU A 225 2.75 4.92 12.31
N MET A 226 1.91 4.09 11.69
CA MET A 226 1.41 4.35 10.35
C MET A 226 0.30 5.40 10.38
N ILE A 227 0.22 6.22 9.33
CA ILE A 227 -0.85 7.18 9.16
C ILE A 227 -2.16 6.41 8.92
N LYS A 228 -3.19 6.72 9.70
CA LYS A 228 -4.51 6.09 9.62
C LYS A 228 -5.60 7.13 9.76
N LYS A 229 -6.79 6.81 9.24
CA LYS A 229 -7.99 7.55 9.57
C LYS A 229 -8.31 7.34 11.05
N ARG A 230 -8.29 8.41 11.85
CA ARG A 230 -8.53 8.33 13.30
C ARG A 230 -9.99 8.54 13.65
N GLU A 231 -10.61 9.53 13.00
CA GLU A 231 -11.99 9.93 13.30
C GLU A 231 -12.70 10.46 12.05
N VAL A 232 -13.98 10.60 12.15
CA VAL A 232 -14.84 11.26 11.16
C VAL A 232 -15.53 12.42 11.85
N LEU A 233 -15.29 13.62 11.36
CA LEU A 233 -15.92 14.85 11.86
C LEU A 233 -17.08 15.22 10.95
N SER A 234 -18.21 15.56 11.55
CA SER A 234 -19.34 16.16 10.83
C SER A 234 -19.11 17.65 10.62
N ALA A 235 -19.56 18.17 9.47
CA ALA A 235 -19.61 19.60 9.25
C ALA A 235 -20.45 20.27 10.36
N LYS A 236 -19.93 21.35 10.94
CA LYS A 236 -20.58 22.13 11.98
C LYS A 236 -21.43 23.23 11.33
N GLU A 237 -20.91 23.89 10.32
CA GLU A 237 -21.54 25.05 9.70
C GLU A 237 -21.13 25.17 8.24
N LEU A 238 -22.03 25.73 7.42
CA LEU A 238 -21.76 26.21 6.07
C LEU A 238 -21.74 27.74 6.07
N ILE A 239 -20.58 28.33 5.90
CA ILE A 239 -20.37 29.77 5.88
C ILE A 239 -20.32 30.26 4.44
N ILE A 240 -20.99 31.37 4.14
CA ILE A 240 -20.82 32.09 2.88
C ILE A 240 -19.98 33.33 3.17
N THR A 241 -18.81 33.41 2.56
CA THR A 241 -17.92 34.55 2.74
C THR A 241 -18.45 35.80 2.07
N PRO A 242 -17.95 37.01 2.40
CA PRO A 242 -18.31 38.23 1.69
C PRO A 242 -18.02 38.19 0.18
N SER A 243 -17.06 37.38 -0.26
CA SER A 243 -16.75 37.14 -1.69
C SER A 243 -17.68 36.14 -2.35
N GLY A 244 -18.61 35.52 -1.60
CA GLY A 244 -19.56 34.52 -2.12
C GLY A 244 -19.04 33.07 -2.09
N ASP A 245 -17.86 32.83 -1.54
CA ASP A 245 -17.30 31.47 -1.41
C ASP A 245 -18.05 30.67 -0.35
N LYS A 246 -18.23 29.38 -0.61
CA LYS A 246 -18.83 28.44 0.35
C LYS A 246 -17.74 27.73 1.12
N VAL A 247 -17.70 27.94 2.44
CA VAL A 247 -16.73 27.32 3.37
C VAL A 247 -17.48 26.38 4.29
N ILE A 248 -17.00 25.14 4.40
CA ILE A 248 -17.52 24.15 5.34
C ILE A 248 -16.63 24.22 6.59
N ASP A 249 -17.19 24.64 7.71
CA ASP A 249 -16.51 24.65 8.99
C ASP A 249 -16.72 23.35 9.75
N PHE A 250 -15.64 22.70 10.15
CA PHE A 250 -15.65 21.51 11.02
C PHE A 250 -15.44 21.83 12.49
N GLY A 251 -15.33 23.12 12.84
CA GLY A 251 -15.22 23.60 14.22
C GLY A 251 -13.85 23.40 14.87
N GLN A 252 -12.88 22.89 14.13
CA GLN A 252 -11.48 22.74 14.58
C GLN A 252 -10.51 22.67 13.41
N ASN A 253 -9.25 22.96 13.68
CA ASN A 253 -8.16 22.70 12.73
C ASN A 253 -7.95 21.18 12.60
N LEU A 254 -7.85 20.68 11.38
CA LEU A 254 -7.71 19.25 11.11
C LEU A 254 -6.82 19.00 9.88
N VAL A 255 -6.27 17.81 9.82
CA VAL A 255 -5.63 17.25 8.62
C VAL A 255 -6.45 16.04 8.18
N GLY A 256 -6.93 16.05 6.93
CA GLY A 256 -7.79 14.99 6.44
C GLY A 256 -8.26 15.21 5.01
N TRP A 257 -9.35 14.59 4.67
CA TRP A 257 -10.04 14.76 3.37
C TRP A 257 -11.56 14.75 3.58
N VAL A 258 -12.26 15.30 2.63
CA VAL A 258 -13.72 15.42 2.67
C VAL A 258 -14.37 14.17 2.06
N LYS A 259 -15.47 13.75 2.65
CA LYS A 259 -16.36 12.72 2.08
C LYS A 259 -17.67 13.40 1.71
N PHE A 260 -18.04 13.34 0.43
CA PHE A 260 -19.31 13.82 -0.13
C PHE A 260 -20.29 12.68 -0.27
#